data_9ec3227223aa1e08c80532694f45acb8
#
_entry.id   9ec3227223aa1e08c80532694f45acb8
#
_cell.length_a   1.000
_cell.length_b   1.000
_cell.length_c   1.000
_cell.angle_alpha   90.00
_cell.angle_beta   90.00
_cell.angle_gamma   90.00
#
_symmetry.space_group_name_H-M   'P 1'
#
loop_
_entity.id
_entity.type
_entity.pdbx_description
1 polymer ?
#
loop_
_entity_poly.entity_id
_entity_poly.type
_entity_poly.pdbx_seq_one_letter_code
_entity_poly.pdbx_strand_id
1 'polypeptide(L)'
;MKNDENSVNLSRRDFFKELGMIGGGGVLLSAFPWLQSCSADDKVQIAKEKVRIGFIGTGSRGQYHLNNLKTIPYADVVALCDNYPPHLKEASALYPKAKTYDDYRKLLDDRNIQAVMIATPLYEHAHITIDALHAGKHVFCEKSMAMTCADCLDMYNVFKESGKVMFIGQQRLYDPKYIKAMEMIHAGLLGEINSIRAYWFRNNDWRRPVPSPDLERKINWRLYKEYSCGLVTELATHQLQVGNWALRMLPEKVAGMGDIVYWKDGREVYDSINLIYHYPNGVKMTYESMIANKFYGLEEEIMGSKGTMEPEKGKYYFEDVEPAPGIMQLINQIEHKIFDNVSFAGPSWVPETASVNKGHPISGQSSVGAAGDGSIELVTAFCEAAITGKPAPNLVEEAYYSSVLGLLGLQAIDEGRVITFPDEYKIPYLNFA
;
A
#
# COMPACT_ATOMS: atom_id res chain seq x y z
N MET A 1 20.01 26.45 33.27
CA MET A 1 19.00 25.72 32.49
C MET A 1 19.63 24.38 32.17
N LYS A 2 19.20 23.35 32.87
CA LYS A 2 19.72 21.98 32.68
C LYS A 2 18.88 21.34 31.57
N ASN A 3 19.53 20.96 30.47
CA ASN A 3 18.95 20.09 29.46
C ASN A 3 19.05 18.65 30.02
N ASP A 4 17.91 18.06 30.30
CA ASP A 4 17.83 16.62 30.56
C ASP A 4 17.87 15.86 29.21
N GLU A 5 19.05 15.48 28.78
CA GLU A 5 19.27 14.47 27.76
C GLU A 5 19.21 13.09 28.43
N ASN A 6 18.00 12.58 28.64
CA ASN A 6 17.80 11.15 28.92
C ASN A 6 17.51 10.41 27.62
N SER A 7 18.50 10.22 26.77
CA SER A 7 18.48 9.15 25.78
C SER A 7 18.69 7.82 26.51
N VAL A 8 17.61 7.13 26.78
CA VAL A 8 17.66 5.74 27.29
C VAL A 8 18.24 4.87 26.18
N ASN A 9 19.52 4.56 26.29
CA ASN A 9 20.19 3.57 25.44
C ASN A 9 19.73 2.19 25.89
N LEU A 10 18.53 1.77 25.45
CA LEU A 10 18.03 0.41 25.67
C LEU A 10 18.95 -0.56 24.94
N SER A 11 19.46 -1.56 25.66
CA SER A 11 20.21 -2.64 24.99
C SER A 11 19.28 -3.37 24.02
N ARG A 12 19.82 -3.92 22.92
CA ARG A 12 19.07 -4.75 21.95
C ARG A 12 18.18 -5.78 22.66
N ARG A 13 18.66 -6.37 23.72
CA ARG A 13 17.95 -7.39 24.51
C ARG A 13 16.78 -6.80 25.33
N ASP A 14 16.91 -5.58 25.82
CA ASP A 14 15.86 -4.90 26.59
C ASP A 14 14.77 -4.38 25.67
N PHE A 15 15.14 -3.89 24.49
CA PHE A 15 14.19 -3.52 23.43
C PHE A 15 13.26 -4.69 23.06
N PHE A 16 13.82 -5.90 22.84
CA PHE A 16 12.98 -7.07 22.55
C PHE A 16 12.15 -7.57 23.73
N LYS A 17 12.60 -7.35 24.96
CA LYS A 17 11.79 -7.65 26.15
C LYS A 17 10.61 -6.69 26.29
N GLU A 18 10.81 -5.40 26.00
CA GLU A 18 9.73 -4.39 26.02
C GLU A 18 8.74 -4.64 24.87
N LEU A 19 9.19 -4.93 23.66
CA LEU A 19 8.31 -5.33 22.56
C LEU A 19 7.48 -6.58 22.87
N GLY A 20 8.07 -7.57 23.57
CA GLY A 20 7.36 -8.75 24.04
C GLY A 20 6.34 -8.46 25.15
N MET A 21 6.53 -7.41 25.96
CA MET A 21 5.60 -6.95 26.98
C MET A 21 4.51 -6.00 26.47
N ILE A 22 4.74 -5.31 25.35
CA ILE A 22 3.76 -4.44 24.66
C ILE A 22 2.69 -5.26 23.91
N GLY A 23 2.78 -6.58 23.91
CA GLY A 23 1.77 -7.49 23.35
C GLY A 23 0.35 -7.41 23.96
N GLY A 24 0.08 -6.38 24.76
CA GLY A 24 -1.26 -6.02 25.24
C GLY A 24 -1.87 -4.94 24.34
N GLY A 25 -2.93 -5.28 23.64
CA GLY A 25 -3.65 -4.57 22.57
C GLY A 25 -3.96 -3.06 22.67
N GLY A 26 -3.37 -2.33 23.61
CA GLY A 26 -3.66 -0.91 23.81
C GLY A 26 -2.76 0.06 23.03
N VAL A 27 -1.51 -0.30 22.75
CA VAL A 27 -0.55 0.58 22.03
C VAL A 27 -0.73 0.48 20.51
N LEU A 28 -1.23 -0.64 20.01
CA LEU A 28 -1.51 -0.86 18.59
C LEU A 28 -2.56 0.11 18.03
N LEU A 29 -3.58 0.44 18.80
CA LEU A 29 -4.73 1.23 18.35
C LEU A 29 -4.40 2.70 18.09
N SER A 30 -3.41 3.27 18.78
CA SER A 30 -2.99 4.65 18.56
C SER A 30 -2.02 4.81 17.38
N ALA A 31 -1.25 3.77 17.07
CA ALA A 31 -0.28 3.78 15.97
C ALA A 31 -0.91 3.48 14.59
N PHE A 32 -2.02 2.74 14.58
CA PHE A 32 -2.71 2.33 13.36
C PHE A 32 -4.22 2.58 13.50
N PRO A 33 -4.67 3.83 13.29
CA PRO A 33 -6.07 4.22 13.52
C PRO A 33 -7.09 3.35 12.77
N TRP A 34 -6.72 2.83 11.60
CA TRP A 34 -7.58 1.97 10.79
C TRP A 34 -7.76 0.55 11.34
N LEU A 35 -6.92 0.12 12.30
CA LEU A 35 -7.03 -1.19 12.97
C LEU A 35 -7.88 -1.13 14.25
N GLN A 36 -8.77 -0.16 14.40
CA GLN A 36 -9.62 -0.05 15.59
C GLN A 36 -10.36 -1.37 15.83
N SER A 37 -10.18 -1.92 17.02
CA SER A 37 -10.92 -3.11 17.44
C SER A 37 -12.39 -2.76 17.63
N CYS A 38 -13.27 -3.61 17.09
CA CYS A 38 -14.71 -3.51 17.34
C CYS A 38 -15.00 -3.54 18.83
N SER A 39 -15.90 -2.67 19.31
CA SER A 39 -16.43 -2.72 20.67
C SER A 39 -17.17 -4.04 20.92
N ALA A 40 -17.50 -4.33 22.19
CA ALA A 40 -18.31 -5.51 22.50
C ALA A 40 -19.68 -5.47 21.81
N ASP A 41 -20.29 -4.29 21.71
CA ASP A 41 -21.59 -4.09 21.03
C ASP A 41 -21.46 -4.31 19.51
N ASP A 42 -20.36 -3.83 18.89
CA ASP A 42 -20.08 -4.06 17.48
C ASP A 42 -19.96 -5.56 17.17
N LYS A 43 -19.24 -6.31 18.02
CA LYS A 43 -19.09 -7.76 17.88
C LYS A 43 -20.44 -8.50 17.94
N VAL A 44 -21.34 -8.04 18.82
CA VAL A 44 -22.70 -8.57 18.92
C VAL A 44 -23.51 -8.24 17.64
N GLN A 45 -23.37 -7.04 17.10
CA GLN A 45 -24.04 -6.63 15.86
C GLN A 45 -23.53 -7.46 14.67
N ILE A 46 -22.20 -7.55 14.48
CA ILE A 46 -21.58 -8.33 13.42
C ILE A 46 -22.00 -9.81 13.48
N ALA A 47 -22.12 -10.39 14.68
CA ALA A 47 -22.55 -11.77 14.84
C ALA A 47 -24.00 -12.03 14.40
N LYS A 48 -24.85 -11.00 14.37
CA LYS A 48 -26.29 -11.11 14.07
C LYS A 48 -26.67 -10.66 12.68
N GLU A 49 -25.89 -9.83 12.06
CA GLU A 49 -26.21 -9.18 10.79
C GLU A 49 -25.32 -9.66 9.64
N LYS A 50 -25.84 -9.56 8.42
CA LYS A 50 -25.07 -9.77 7.20
C LYS A 50 -25.13 -8.51 6.36
N VAL A 51 -23.98 -8.14 5.78
CA VAL A 51 -23.93 -7.07 4.79
C VAL A 51 -24.27 -7.64 3.41
N ARG A 52 -25.31 -7.08 2.76
CA ARG A 52 -25.70 -7.45 1.39
C ARG A 52 -24.90 -6.66 0.39
N ILE A 53 -24.06 -7.37 -0.38
CA ILE A 53 -23.04 -6.82 -1.26
C ILE A 53 -23.47 -6.96 -2.72
N GLY A 54 -23.40 -5.86 -3.47
CA GLY A 54 -23.35 -5.84 -4.93
C GLY A 54 -21.92 -5.82 -5.41
N PHE A 55 -21.52 -6.69 -6.32
CA PHE A 55 -20.15 -6.76 -6.82
C PHE A 55 -20.09 -6.25 -8.27
N ILE A 56 -19.26 -5.25 -8.53
CA ILE A 56 -19.11 -4.56 -9.83
C ILE A 56 -17.70 -4.81 -10.37
N GLY A 57 -17.62 -5.42 -11.56
CA GLY A 57 -16.35 -5.82 -12.17
C GLY A 57 -15.91 -7.23 -11.72
N THR A 58 -16.37 -8.25 -12.42
CA THR A 58 -16.17 -9.66 -12.05
C THR A 58 -15.02 -10.34 -12.81
N GLY A 59 -14.05 -9.54 -13.32
CA GLY A 59 -12.83 -10.04 -13.93
C GLY A 59 -11.89 -10.74 -12.93
N SER A 60 -10.61 -10.95 -13.29
CA SER A 60 -9.67 -11.74 -12.45
C SER A 60 -9.57 -11.26 -11.00
N ARG A 61 -9.48 -9.93 -10.75
CA ARG A 61 -9.42 -9.39 -9.39
C ARG A 61 -10.76 -9.54 -8.69
N GLY A 62 -11.87 -9.33 -9.43
CA GLY A 62 -13.21 -9.58 -8.93
C GLY A 62 -13.42 -11.04 -8.51
N GLN A 63 -13.00 -12.01 -9.33
CA GLN A 63 -13.05 -13.44 -8.99
C GLN A 63 -12.26 -13.76 -7.71
N TYR A 64 -11.09 -13.15 -7.55
CA TYR A 64 -10.28 -13.30 -6.34
C TYR A 64 -11.06 -12.83 -5.09
N HIS A 65 -11.64 -11.63 -5.11
CA HIS A 65 -12.44 -11.13 -4.01
C HIS A 65 -13.74 -11.94 -3.77
N LEU A 66 -14.42 -12.34 -4.83
CA LEU A 66 -15.60 -13.19 -4.72
C LEU A 66 -15.29 -14.52 -4.02
N ASN A 67 -14.12 -15.11 -4.26
CA ASN A 67 -13.69 -16.30 -3.52
C ASN A 67 -13.35 -15.99 -2.06
N ASN A 68 -12.72 -14.87 -1.76
CA ASN A 68 -12.43 -14.46 -0.38
C ASN A 68 -13.73 -14.20 0.40
N LEU A 69 -14.72 -13.54 -0.19
CA LEU A 69 -16.02 -13.28 0.44
C LEU A 69 -16.76 -14.54 0.89
N LYS A 70 -16.51 -15.70 0.25
CA LYS A 70 -17.10 -16.99 0.70
C LYS A 70 -16.60 -17.42 2.09
N THR A 71 -15.43 -16.94 2.50
CA THR A 71 -14.84 -17.29 3.80
C THR A 71 -15.32 -16.37 4.92
N ILE A 72 -16.03 -15.28 4.59
CA ILE A 72 -16.51 -14.28 5.54
C ILE A 72 -17.99 -14.56 5.84
N PRO A 73 -18.34 -15.04 7.03
CA PRO A 73 -19.69 -15.60 7.32
C PRO A 73 -20.81 -14.56 7.28
N TYR A 74 -20.50 -13.29 7.48
CA TYR A 74 -21.44 -12.16 7.45
C TYR A 74 -21.43 -11.37 6.13
N ALA A 75 -20.67 -11.79 5.13
CA ALA A 75 -20.77 -11.26 3.78
C ALA A 75 -21.83 -12.03 2.97
N ASP A 76 -22.76 -11.32 2.34
CA ASP A 76 -23.80 -11.87 1.50
C ASP A 76 -23.80 -11.21 0.12
N VAL A 77 -23.21 -11.87 -0.88
CA VAL A 77 -23.17 -11.37 -2.25
C VAL A 77 -24.52 -11.63 -2.91
N VAL A 78 -25.33 -10.58 -3.03
CA VAL A 78 -26.72 -10.65 -3.55
C VAL A 78 -26.84 -10.19 -5.01
N ALA A 79 -25.82 -9.51 -5.54
CA ALA A 79 -25.81 -9.00 -6.91
C ALA A 79 -24.42 -9.01 -7.52
N LEU A 80 -24.35 -9.24 -8.84
CA LEU A 80 -23.13 -9.25 -9.65
C LEU A 80 -23.36 -8.37 -10.88
N CYS A 81 -22.36 -7.55 -11.23
CA CYS A 81 -22.40 -6.71 -12.42
C CYS A 81 -21.09 -6.79 -13.20
N ASP A 82 -21.18 -7.03 -14.49
CA ASP A 82 -20.07 -6.90 -15.44
C ASP A 82 -20.64 -6.65 -16.84
N ASN A 83 -20.01 -5.77 -17.60
CA ASN A 83 -20.35 -5.47 -18.98
C ASN A 83 -19.69 -6.44 -19.99
N TYR A 84 -18.94 -7.45 -19.50
CA TYR A 84 -18.36 -8.51 -20.30
C TYR A 84 -19.00 -9.87 -19.92
N PRO A 85 -19.90 -10.41 -20.75
CA PRO A 85 -20.71 -11.59 -20.41
C PRO A 85 -19.93 -12.83 -19.93
N PRO A 86 -18.72 -13.15 -20.46
CA PRO A 86 -17.96 -14.28 -19.94
C PRO A 86 -17.59 -14.14 -18.46
N HIS A 87 -17.12 -12.96 -18.00
CA HIS A 87 -16.80 -12.71 -16.59
C HIS A 87 -18.04 -12.84 -15.69
N LEU A 88 -19.18 -12.27 -16.13
CA LEU A 88 -20.42 -12.34 -15.38
C LEU A 88 -20.92 -13.79 -15.25
N LYS A 89 -20.76 -14.59 -16.29
CA LYS A 89 -21.11 -16.02 -16.28
C LYS A 89 -20.28 -16.81 -15.27
N GLU A 90 -18.96 -16.58 -15.22
CA GLU A 90 -18.07 -17.22 -14.26
C GLU A 90 -18.45 -16.83 -12.82
N ALA A 91 -18.69 -15.55 -12.56
CA ALA A 91 -19.09 -15.06 -11.24
C ALA A 91 -20.45 -15.64 -10.81
N SER A 92 -21.41 -15.76 -11.73
CA SER A 92 -22.72 -16.36 -11.46
C SER A 92 -22.63 -17.83 -11.08
N ALA A 93 -21.65 -18.55 -11.60
CA ALA A 93 -21.39 -19.93 -11.18
C ALA A 93 -20.90 -20.01 -9.72
N LEU A 94 -20.18 -18.99 -9.23
CA LEU A 94 -19.77 -18.91 -7.84
C LEU A 94 -20.90 -18.51 -6.89
N TYR A 95 -21.84 -17.68 -7.36
CA TYR A 95 -22.98 -17.14 -6.59
C TYR A 95 -24.29 -17.30 -7.37
N PRO A 96 -24.83 -18.53 -7.50
CA PRO A 96 -25.97 -18.83 -8.37
C PRO A 96 -27.28 -18.19 -7.92
N LYS A 97 -27.35 -17.67 -6.68
CA LYS A 97 -28.52 -16.94 -6.16
C LYS A 97 -28.46 -15.45 -6.33
N ALA A 98 -27.28 -14.91 -6.69
CA ALA A 98 -27.10 -13.47 -6.88
C ALA A 98 -27.79 -13.02 -8.18
N LYS A 99 -28.44 -11.86 -8.14
CA LYS A 99 -28.95 -11.18 -9.32
C LYS A 99 -27.80 -10.73 -10.22
N THR A 100 -27.99 -10.77 -11.52
CA THR A 100 -26.99 -10.32 -12.50
C THR A 100 -27.43 -9.05 -13.20
N TYR A 101 -26.50 -8.14 -13.43
CA TYR A 101 -26.69 -6.86 -14.09
C TYR A 101 -25.61 -6.63 -15.15
N ASP A 102 -25.98 -6.01 -16.25
CA ASP A 102 -25.09 -5.57 -17.33
C ASP A 102 -24.65 -4.09 -17.19
N ASP A 103 -25.37 -3.34 -16.36
CA ASP A 103 -25.15 -1.92 -16.04
C ASP A 103 -25.15 -1.74 -14.52
N TYR A 104 -24.06 -1.18 -14.00
CA TYR A 104 -23.88 -0.94 -12.56
C TYR A 104 -24.94 0.02 -11.97
N ARG A 105 -25.48 0.95 -12.76
CA ARG A 105 -26.51 1.89 -12.31
C ARG A 105 -27.78 1.15 -11.89
N LYS A 106 -28.18 0.15 -12.67
CA LYS A 106 -29.32 -0.73 -12.32
C LYS A 106 -29.05 -1.53 -11.03
N LEU A 107 -27.78 -1.90 -10.79
CA LEU A 107 -27.39 -2.54 -9.52
C LEU A 107 -27.49 -1.55 -8.36
N LEU A 108 -27.05 -0.30 -8.54
CA LEU A 108 -27.12 0.74 -7.50
C LEU A 108 -28.57 1.10 -7.12
N ASP A 109 -29.52 1.01 -8.06
CA ASP A 109 -30.95 1.22 -7.80
C ASP A 109 -31.59 0.15 -6.93
N ASP A 110 -30.96 -1.01 -6.78
CA ASP A 110 -31.50 -2.10 -5.96
C ASP A 110 -31.34 -1.77 -4.46
N ARG A 111 -32.48 -1.50 -3.82
CA ARG A 111 -32.57 -1.15 -2.38
C ARG A 111 -32.15 -2.31 -1.47
N ASN A 112 -32.09 -3.53 -1.97
CA ASN A 112 -31.62 -4.68 -1.20
C ASN A 112 -30.11 -4.65 -0.98
N ILE A 113 -29.34 -3.89 -1.76
CA ILE A 113 -27.89 -3.78 -1.68
C ILE A 113 -27.52 -2.69 -0.67
N GLN A 114 -26.68 -3.03 0.31
CA GLN A 114 -26.19 -2.11 1.34
C GLN A 114 -24.79 -1.58 1.02
N ALA A 115 -23.95 -2.44 0.45
CA ALA A 115 -22.57 -2.12 0.11
C ALA A 115 -22.24 -2.59 -1.30
N VAL A 116 -21.28 -1.95 -1.94
CA VAL A 116 -20.75 -2.38 -3.23
C VAL A 116 -19.24 -2.59 -3.15
N MET A 117 -18.77 -3.59 -3.89
CA MET A 117 -17.35 -3.80 -4.14
C MET A 117 -17.06 -3.58 -5.62
N ILE A 118 -16.09 -2.71 -5.92
CA ILE A 118 -15.73 -2.26 -7.26
C ILE A 118 -14.34 -2.79 -7.60
N ALA A 119 -14.25 -3.63 -8.64
CA ALA A 119 -13.00 -4.19 -9.16
C ALA A 119 -12.97 -4.13 -10.69
N THR A 120 -13.44 -3.03 -11.22
CA THR A 120 -13.44 -2.66 -12.64
C THR A 120 -12.05 -2.23 -13.11
N PRO A 121 -11.84 -1.92 -14.40
CA PRO A 121 -10.68 -1.18 -14.85
C PRO A 121 -10.56 0.19 -14.18
N LEU A 122 -9.31 0.69 -14.02
CA LEU A 122 -8.98 1.89 -13.26
C LEU A 122 -9.80 3.13 -13.67
N TYR A 123 -10.01 3.34 -14.96
CA TYR A 123 -10.73 4.51 -15.48
C TYR A 123 -12.20 4.58 -15.02
N GLU A 124 -12.75 3.46 -14.55
CA GLU A 124 -14.13 3.39 -14.05
C GLU A 124 -14.25 3.60 -12.53
N HIS A 125 -13.15 3.56 -11.79
CA HIS A 125 -13.19 3.60 -10.31
C HIS A 125 -13.87 4.85 -9.77
N ALA A 126 -13.48 6.03 -10.26
CA ALA A 126 -13.97 7.30 -9.70
C ALA A 126 -15.48 7.46 -9.87
N HIS A 127 -15.97 7.40 -11.10
CA HIS A 127 -17.39 7.67 -11.35
C HIS A 127 -18.30 6.59 -10.73
N ILE A 128 -17.91 5.31 -10.75
CA ILE A 128 -18.71 4.25 -10.10
C ILE A 128 -18.73 4.44 -8.59
N THR A 129 -17.59 4.80 -7.98
CA THR A 129 -17.50 5.04 -6.53
C THR A 129 -18.38 6.24 -6.12
N ILE A 130 -18.30 7.35 -6.86
CA ILE A 130 -19.09 8.55 -6.61
C ILE A 130 -20.60 8.26 -6.75
N ASP A 131 -21.00 7.57 -7.82
CA ASP A 131 -22.41 7.17 -8.04
C ASP A 131 -22.90 6.26 -6.91
N ALA A 132 -22.06 5.32 -6.45
CA ALA A 132 -22.41 4.40 -5.37
C ALA A 132 -22.58 5.11 -4.02
N LEU A 133 -21.71 6.08 -3.70
CA LEU A 133 -21.83 6.91 -2.50
C LEU A 133 -23.11 7.76 -2.54
N HIS A 134 -23.43 8.41 -3.68
CA HIS A 134 -24.66 9.14 -3.89
C HIS A 134 -25.91 8.24 -3.80
N ALA A 135 -25.82 6.99 -4.26
CA ALA A 135 -26.88 6.00 -4.08
C ALA A 135 -27.00 5.47 -2.63
N GLY A 136 -26.20 6.03 -1.70
CA GLY A 136 -26.25 5.71 -0.27
C GLY A 136 -25.65 4.33 0.07
N LYS A 137 -24.79 3.78 -0.77
CA LYS A 137 -24.09 2.52 -0.53
C LYS A 137 -22.79 2.73 0.21
N HIS A 138 -22.37 1.76 1.06
CA HIS A 138 -20.97 1.64 1.49
C HIS A 138 -20.14 1.13 0.32
N VAL A 139 -18.88 1.57 0.20
CA VAL A 139 -18.07 1.28 -0.98
C VAL A 139 -16.72 0.67 -0.61
N PHE A 140 -16.37 -0.43 -1.25
CA PHE A 140 -15.01 -0.89 -1.41
C PHE A 140 -14.61 -0.68 -2.87
N CYS A 141 -13.53 0.07 -3.13
CA CYS A 141 -12.99 0.25 -4.46
C CYS A 141 -11.56 -0.30 -4.52
N GLU A 142 -11.22 -1.05 -5.56
CA GLU A 142 -9.84 -1.49 -5.79
C GLU A 142 -8.89 -0.29 -5.95
N LYS A 143 -7.63 -0.52 -5.65
CA LYS A 143 -6.57 0.49 -5.85
C LYS A 143 -6.18 0.55 -7.35
N SER A 144 -5.63 1.64 -7.86
CA SER A 144 -5.57 2.98 -7.28
C SER A 144 -6.92 3.69 -7.32
N MET A 145 -7.08 4.78 -6.61
CA MET A 145 -8.39 5.43 -6.53
C MET A 145 -8.92 5.85 -7.90
N ALA A 146 -8.12 6.56 -8.69
CA ALA A 146 -8.52 7.07 -10.00
C ALA A 146 -7.33 7.28 -10.95
N MET A 147 -7.62 7.78 -12.16
CA MET A 147 -6.62 8.10 -13.18
C MET A 147 -6.10 9.53 -13.11
N THR A 148 -6.78 10.43 -12.38
CA THR A 148 -6.36 11.83 -12.22
C THR A 148 -6.37 12.23 -10.74
N CYS A 149 -5.52 13.21 -10.38
CA CYS A 149 -5.53 13.76 -9.03
C CYS A 149 -6.86 14.43 -8.68
N ALA A 150 -7.51 15.07 -9.66
CA ALA A 150 -8.83 15.68 -9.49
C ALA A 150 -9.89 14.65 -9.14
N ASP A 151 -9.94 13.53 -9.89
CA ASP A 151 -10.90 12.44 -9.60
C ASP A 151 -10.64 11.80 -8.23
N CYS A 152 -9.38 11.68 -7.81
CA CYS A 152 -9.06 11.21 -6.45
C CYS A 152 -9.62 12.16 -5.39
N LEU A 153 -9.49 13.48 -5.61
CA LEU A 153 -10.01 14.51 -4.71
C LEU A 153 -11.54 14.50 -4.67
N ASP A 154 -12.20 14.37 -5.83
CA ASP A 154 -13.66 14.29 -5.92
C ASP A 154 -14.21 13.06 -5.20
N MET A 155 -13.57 11.87 -5.38
CA MET A 155 -13.93 10.67 -4.62
C MET A 155 -13.81 10.89 -3.11
N TYR A 156 -12.73 11.56 -2.66
CA TYR A 156 -12.53 11.86 -1.25
C TYR A 156 -13.60 12.81 -0.70
N ASN A 157 -13.88 13.90 -1.42
CA ASN A 157 -14.86 14.89 -0.99
C ASN A 157 -16.27 14.28 -0.89
N VAL A 158 -16.71 13.54 -1.91
CA VAL A 158 -18.01 12.85 -1.91
C VAL A 158 -18.06 11.80 -0.78
N PHE A 159 -16.97 11.08 -0.53
CA PHE A 159 -16.90 10.17 0.62
C PHE A 159 -17.15 10.91 1.93
N LYS A 160 -16.46 12.04 2.18
CA LYS A 160 -16.62 12.82 3.42
C LYS A 160 -18.04 13.34 3.61
N GLU A 161 -18.73 13.70 2.53
CA GLU A 161 -20.11 14.21 2.54
C GLU A 161 -21.15 13.11 2.69
N SER A 162 -20.86 11.90 2.19
CA SER A 162 -21.84 10.81 2.10
C SER A 162 -22.26 10.21 3.45
N GLY A 163 -21.43 10.33 4.47
CA GLY A 163 -21.60 9.61 5.75
C GLY A 163 -21.55 8.09 5.61
N LYS A 164 -21.02 7.57 4.51
CA LYS A 164 -20.87 6.13 4.27
C LYS A 164 -19.46 5.65 4.61
N VAL A 165 -19.30 4.35 4.70
CA VAL A 165 -17.99 3.71 4.80
C VAL A 165 -17.42 3.61 3.39
N MET A 166 -16.16 4.00 3.24
CA MET A 166 -15.36 3.76 2.03
C MET A 166 -14.04 3.07 2.39
N PHE A 167 -13.68 2.05 1.64
CA PHE A 167 -12.40 1.35 1.70
C PHE A 167 -11.78 1.34 0.30
N ILE A 168 -10.46 1.46 0.26
CA ILE A 168 -9.67 1.32 -0.97
C ILE A 168 -8.75 0.11 -0.82
N GLY A 169 -8.52 -0.62 -1.90
CA GLY A 169 -7.81 -1.89 -1.95
C GLY A 169 -6.32 -1.84 -1.59
N GLN A 170 -5.92 -1.09 -0.54
CA GLN A 170 -4.55 -1.00 -0.02
C GLN A 170 -4.32 -2.07 1.05
N GLN A 171 -4.23 -3.33 0.62
CA GLN A 171 -4.24 -4.49 1.51
C GLN A 171 -3.03 -4.58 2.45
N ARG A 172 -1.88 -3.95 2.13
CA ARG A 172 -0.69 -3.96 3.00
C ARG A 172 -0.93 -3.31 4.36
N LEU A 173 -1.89 -2.37 4.44
CA LEU A 173 -2.33 -1.79 5.71
C LEU A 173 -2.96 -2.82 6.67
N TYR A 174 -3.39 -3.96 6.15
CA TYR A 174 -4.00 -5.05 6.89
C TYR A 174 -3.16 -6.33 6.87
N ASP A 175 -2.00 -6.32 6.23
CA ASP A 175 -1.07 -7.46 6.25
C ASP A 175 -0.33 -7.49 7.60
N PRO A 176 -0.49 -8.57 8.41
CA PRO A 176 0.13 -8.67 9.73
C PRO A 176 1.66 -8.51 9.70
N LYS A 177 2.31 -8.92 8.61
CA LYS A 177 3.75 -8.80 8.41
C LYS A 177 4.16 -7.32 8.29
N TYR A 178 3.43 -6.54 7.48
CA TYR A 178 3.67 -5.10 7.33
C TYR A 178 3.34 -4.32 8.60
N ILE A 179 2.23 -4.66 9.25
CA ILE A 179 1.85 -4.06 10.55
C ILE A 179 3.00 -4.25 11.55
N LYS A 180 3.51 -5.49 11.66
CA LYS A 180 4.60 -5.78 12.59
C LYS A 180 5.90 -5.06 12.23
N ALA A 181 6.23 -4.98 10.95
CA ALA A 181 7.37 -4.21 10.46
C ALA A 181 7.26 -2.73 10.87
N MET A 182 6.10 -2.11 10.66
CA MET A 182 5.86 -0.70 11.02
C MET A 182 5.88 -0.45 12.54
N GLU A 183 5.33 -1.38 13.35
CA GLU A 183 5.48 -1.32 14.81
C GLU A 183 6.95 -1.24 15.22
N MET A 184 7.79 -2.11 14.64
CA MET A 184 9.21 -2.16 14.97
C MET A 184 9.95 -0.89 14.49
N ILE A 185 9.62 -0.38 13.31
CA ILE A 185 10.17 0.87 12.78
C ILE A 185 9.80 2.05 13.68
N HIS A 186 8.52 2.20 14.01
CA HIS A 186 8.02 3.29 14.83
C HIS A 186 8.46 3.21 16.29
N ALA A 187 8.81 2.01 16.78
CA ALA A 187 9.48 1.83 18.07
C ALA A 187 10.99 2.19 18.03
N GLY A 188 11.52 2.63 16.89
CA GLY A 188 12.90 3.11 16.75
C GLY A 188 13.94 2.01 16.49
N LEU A 189 13.53 0.80 16.06
CA LEU A 189 14.47 -0.29 15.77
C LEU A 189 15.55 0.10 14.77
N LEU A 190 15.17 0.86 13.73
CA LEU A 190 16.10 1.28 12.68
C LEU A 190 16.84 2.58 12.99
N GLY A 191 16.54 3.24 14.13
CA GLY A 191 17.00 4.60 14.38
C GLY A 191 16.36 5.61 13.43
N GLU A 192 17.10 6.65 13.02
CA GLU A 192 16.63 7.62 12.03
C GLU A 192 16.62 6.99 10.63
N ILE A 193 15.50 7.04 9.93
CA ILE A 193 15.42 6.56 8.55
C ILE A 193 16.18 7.55 7.64
N ASN A 194 17.11 7.00 6.87
CA ASN A 194 18.01 7.77 6.00
C ASN A 194 17.61 7.67 4.53
N SER A 195 17.07 6.50 4.11
CA SER A 195 16.71 6.23 2.72
C SER A 195 15.68 5.13 2.65
N ILE A 196 14.87 5.16 1.58
CA ILE A 196 13.99 4.05 1.22
C ILE A 196 14.26 3.70 -0.24
N ARG A 197 14.48 2.44 -0.51
CA ARG A 197 14.54 1.89 -1.86
C ARG A 197 13.38 0.93 -2.04
N ALA A 198 12.49 1.20 -2.98
CA ALA A 198 11.36 0.35 -3.28
C ALA A 198 11.39 -0.06 -4.75
N TYR A 199 10.96 -1.28 -5.02
CA TYR A 199 10.96 -1.79 -6.39
C TYR A 199 9.91 -2.86 -6.61
N TRP A 200 9.49 -2.99 -7.89
CA TRP A 200 8.65 -4.09 -8.33
C TRP A 200 9.04 -4.52 -9.74
N PHE A 201 9.80 -5.59 -9.79
CA PHE A 201 10.28 -6.20 -11.03
C PHE A 201 9.46 -7.44 -11.37
N ARG A 202 8.99 -7.51 -12.61
CA ARG A 202 8.22 -8.63 -13.13
C ARG A 202 8.76 -9.06 -14.50
N ASN A 203 8.39 -10.25 -14.94
CA ASN A 203 8.54 -10.67 -16.33
C ASN A 203 7.18 -11.11 -16.83
N ASN A 204 6.41 -10.14 -17.31
CA ASN A 204 5.04 -10.34 -17.80
C ASN A 204 4.64 -9.16 -18.69
N ASP A 205 4.11 -9.45 -19.87
CA ASP A 205 3.66 -8.43 -20.82
C ASP A 205 2.30 -7.80 -20.48
N TRP A 206 1.58 -8.35 -19.48
CA TRP A 206 0.20 -8.01 -19.11
C TRP A 206 -0.85 -8.23 -20.21
N ARG A 207 -0.43 -8.67 -21.39
CA ARG A 207 -1.34 -8.91 -22.50
C ARG A 207 -2.12 -10.20 -22.29
N ARG A 208 -3.38 -10.14 -22.65
CA ARG A 208 -4.29 -11.28 -22.63
C ARG A 208 -4.78 -11.60 -24.04
N PRO A 209 -5.00 -12.87 -24.35
CA PRO A 209 -5.67 -13.25 -25.58
C PRO A 209 -7.04 -12.60 -25.69
N VAL A 210 -7.38 -12.11 -26.86
CA VAL A 210 -8.68 -11.49 -27.16
C VAL A 210 -9.45 -12.36 -28.15
N PRO A 211 -10.76 -12.55 -27.94
CA PRO A 211 -11.61 -13.35 -28.86
C PRO A 211 -11.75 -12.70 -30.23
N SER A 212 -11.69 -11.37 -30.30
CA SER A 212 -11.78 -10.59 -31.52
C SER A 212 -11.05 -9.25 -31.40
N PRO A 213 -10.56 -8.66 -32.51
CA PRO A 213 -9.77 -7.43 -32.46
C PRO A 213 -10.48 -6.22 -31.83
N ASP A 214 -11.79 -6.13 -31.94
CA ASP A 214 -12.61 -5.05 -31.35
C ASP A 214 -12.61 -5.06 -29.81
N LEU A 215 -12.28 -6.20 -29.19
CA LEU A 215 -12.17 -6.35 -27.75
C LEU A 215 -10.75 -6.06 -27.23
N GLU A 216 -9.77 -5.76 -28.09
CA GLU A 216 -8.37 -5.56 -27.71
C GLU A 216 -8.25 -4.52 -26.60
N ARG A 217 -8.74 -3.30 -26.81
CA ARG A 217 -8.61 -2.21 -25.82
C ARG A 217 -9.43 -2.45 -24.55
N LYS A 218 -10.55 -3.15 -24.66
CA LYS A 218 -11.39 -3.50 -23.50
C LYS A 218 -10.73 -4.54 -22.60
N ILE A 219 -10.16 -5.60 -23.17
CA ILE A 219 -9.55 -6.71 -22.41
C ILE A 219 -8.15 -6.34 -21.94
N ASN A 220 -7.37 -5.69 -22.79
CA ASN A 220 -5.99 -5.28 -22.56
C ASN A 220 -5.88 -3.81 -22.09
N TRP A 221 -6.90 -3.27 -21.44
CA TRP A 221 -7.02 -1.88 -21.03
C TRP A 221 -5.77 -1.33 -20.32
N ARG A 222 -5.06 -2.18 -19.56
CA ARG A 222 -3.82 -1.80 -18.85
C ARG A 222 -2.70 -1.32 -19.74
N LEU A 223 -2.75 -1.62 -21.04
CA LEU A 223 -1.72 -1.28 -22.00
C LEU A 223 -1.93 0.09 -22.66
N TYR A 224 -3.08 0.72 -22.44
CA TYR A 224 -3.51 1.92 -23.13
C TYR A 224 -3.71 3.09 -22.17
N LYS A 225 -3.09 4.26 -22.50
CA LYS A 225 -3.15 5.49 -21.68
C LYS A 225 -4.58 6.02 -21.44
N GLU A 226 -5.51 5.69 -22.33
CA GLU A 226 -6.92 6.03 -22.19
C GLU A 226 -7.58 5.37 -20.97
N TYR A 227 -7.07 4.23 -20.52
CA TYR A 227 -7.70 3.39 -19.49
C TYR A 227 -6.81 3.12 -18.28
N SER A 228 -5.52 3.44 -18.36
CA SER A 228 -4.52 3.10 -17.34
C SER A 228 -3.40 4.12 -17.29
N CYS A 229 -2.88 4.36 -16.10
CA CYS A 229 -1.66 5.12 -15.88
C CYS A 229 -0.41 4.22 -15.75
N GLY A 230 -0.52 2.94 -16.17
CA GLY A 230 0.59 2.00 -16.21
C GLY A 230 1.19 1.67 -14.85
N LEU A 231 2.51 1.51 -14.80
CA LEU A 231 3.25 1.01 -13.63
C LEU A 231 3.04 1.83 -12.36
N VAL A 232 2.79 3.13 -12.47
CA VAL A 232 2.61 4.01 -11.31
C VAL A 232 1.34 3.68 -10.53
N THR A 233 0.23 3.40 -11.21
CA THR A 233 -1.05 3.07 -10.57
C THR A 233 -1.22 1.57 -10.36
N GLU A 234 -0.67 0.75 -11.24
CA GLU A 234 -0.80 -0.70 -11.12
C GLU A 234 0.09 -1.26 -10.01
N LEU A 235 1.27 -0.68 -9.76
CA LEU A 235 2.28 -1.22 -8.85
C LEU A 235 2.76 -0.22 -7.80
N ALA A 236 3.23 0.99 -8.20
CA ALA A 236 3.93 1.92 -7.30
C ALA A 236 3.12 2.37 -6.08
N THR A 237 1.80 2.49 -6.20
CA THR A 237 0.95 2.96 -5.10
C THR A 237 1.05 2.11 -3.84
N HIS A 238 1.36 0.83 -3.96
CA HIS A 238 1.61 -0.04 -2.80
C HIS A 238 2.88 0.37 -2.04
N GLN A 239 3.99 0.57 -2.78
CA GLN A 239 5.27 0.94 -2.19
C GLN A 239 5.24 2.37 -1.65
N LEU A 240 4.59 3.29 -2.37
CA LEU A 240 4.44 4.69 -1.93
C LEU A 240 3.67 4.78 -0.61
N GLN A 241 2.62 3.99 -0.46
CA GLN A 241 1.88 3.89 0.78
C GLN A 241 2.80 3.39 1.92
N VAL A 242 3.58 2.33 1.70
CA VAL A 242 4.51 1.80 2.71
C VAL A 242 5.58 2.81 3.09
N GLY A 243 6.15 3.54 2.12
CA GLY A 243 7.14 4.59 2.39
C GLY A 243 6.60 5.74 3.24
N ASN A 244 5.40 6.24 2.92
CA ASN A 244 4.72 7.27 3.71
C ASN A 244 4.42 6.78 5.14
N TRP A 245 3.96 5.55 5.27
CA TRP A 245 3.65 4.92 6.55
C TRP A 245 4.90 4.76 7.42
N ALA A 246 6.00 4.29 6.84
CA ALA A 246 7.26 4.15 7.55
C ALA A 246 7.81 5.49 8.06
N LEU A 247 7.75 6.54 7.23
CA LEU A 247 8.24 7.88 7.55
C LEU A 247 7.25 8.72 8.35
N ARG A 248 5.96 8.33 8.41
CA ARG A 248 4.87 9.17 8.92
C ARG A 248 4.88 10.57 8.32
N MET A 249 5.11 10.65 7.03
CA MET A 249 5.37 11.90 6.31
C MET A 249 5.02 11.74 4.84
N LEU A 250 4.72 12.84 4.18
CA LEU A 250 4.48 12.89 2.74
C LEU A 250 5.66 13.55 2.03
N PRO A 251 6.02 13.12 0.82
CA PRO A 251 7.06 13.79 0.05
C PRO A 251 6.58 15.14 -0.48
N GLU A 252 7.52 16.08 -0.62
CA GLU A 252 7.27 17.44 -1.13
C GLU A 252 7.34 17.50 -2.66
N LYS A 253 8.14 16.63 -3.27
CA LYS A 253 8.39 16.66 -4.73
C LYS A 253 8.84 15.31 -5.25
N VAL A 254 8.65 15.11 -6.54
CA VAL A 254 9.05 13.91 -7.26
C VAL A 254 9.70 14.25 -8.60
N ALA A 255 10.68 13.45 -9.02
CA ALA A 255 11.28 13.42 -10.34
C ALA A 255 11.31 11.99 -10.86
N GLY A 256 11.35 11.81 -12.19
CA GLY A 256 11.43 10.48 -12.75
C GLY A 256 11.67 10.40 -14.24
N MET A 257 11.92 9.17 -14.70
CA MET A 257 12.06 8.79 -16.09
C MET A 257 11.29 7.50 -16.35
N GLY A 258 10.78 7.34 -17.57
CA GLY A 258 10.08 6.13 -17.99
C GLY A 258 10.10 5.96 -19.50
N ASP A 259 10.16 4.71 -19.94
CA ASP A 259 10.22 4.35 -21.35
C ASP A 259 9.52 3.02 -21.63
N ILE A 260 9.17 2.79 -22.91
CA ILE A 260 8.85 1.46 -23.43
C ILE A 260 10.15 0.86 -23.98
N VAL A 261 10.86 0.12 -23.12
CA VAL A 261 12.21 -0.40 -23.43
C VAL A 261 12.14 -1.73 -24.19
N TYR A 262 11.34 -2.65 -23.71
CA TYR A 262 11.32 -4.04 -24.20
C TYR A 262 10.05 -4.42 -24.96
N TRP A 263 8.86 -4.20 -24.40
CA TRP A 263 7.60 -4.65 -24.98
C TRP A 263 7.11 -3.73 -26.09
N LYS A 264 7.63 -3.93 -27.32
CA LYS A 264 7.25 -3.17 -28.53
C LYS A 264 6.00 -3.74 -29.21
N ASP A 265 4.94 -3.96 -28.44
CA ASP A 265 3.73 -4.69 -28.81
C ASP A 265 2.52 -3.77 -29.08
N GLY A 266 2.75 -2.47 -29.24
CA GLY A 266 1.70 -1.47 -29.49
C GLY A 266 1.09 -0.90 -28.21
N ARG A 267 1.67 -1.19 -27.03
CA ARG A 267 1.28 -0.53 -25.77
C ARG A 267 1.60 0.95 -25.80
N GLU A 268 0.85 1.71 -24.99
CA GLU A 268 1.04 3.15 -24.83
C GLU A 268 1.66 3.49 -23.46
N VAL A 269 1.56 2.58 -22.47
CA VAL A 269 2.10 2.77 -21.11
C VAL A 269 3.54 2.28 -21.02
N TYR A 270 4.32 2.89 -20.14
CA TYR A 270 5.71 2.53 -19.89
C TYR A 270 5.85 1.10 -19.36
N ASP A 271 6.88 0.38 -19.78
CA ASP A 271 7.27 -0.92 -19.26
C ASP A 271 8.46 -0.87 -18.30
N SER A 272 9.08 0.31 -18.17
CA SER A 272 10.18 0.60 -17.24
C SER A 272 10.05 2.04 -16.73
N ILE A 273 10.11 2.22 -15.42
CA ILE A 273 10.08 3.55 -14.76
C ILE A 273 11.04 3.60 -13.58
N ASN A 274 11.60 4.80 -13.34
CA ASN A 274 12.38 5.14 -12.16
C ASN A 274 11.87 6.48 -11.61
N LEU A 275 11.57 6.51 -10.32
CA LEU A 275 11.04 7.69 -9.61
C LEU A 275 11.88 7.97 -8.36
N ILE A 276 12.03 9.24 -8.02
CA ILE A 276 12.67 9.69 -6.78
C ILE A 276 11.74 10.68 -6.10
N TYR A 277 11.27 10.32 -4.90
CA TYR A 277 10.47 11.17 -4.02
C TYR A 277 11.37 11.79 -2.95
N HIS A 278 11.21 13.08 -2.71
CA HIS A 278 11.99 13.82 -1.70
C HIS A 278 11.06 14.24 -0.55
N TYR A 279 11.41 13.85 0.67
CA TYR A 279 10.65 14.17 1.88
C TYR A 279 11.21 15.41 2.59
N PRO A 280 10.39 16.14 3.40
CA PRO A 280 10.79 17.35 4.10
C PRO A 280 12.02 17.20 5.00
N ASN A 281 12.21 16.03 5.60
CA ASN A 281 13.37 15.71 6.44
C ASN A 281 14.64 15.35 5.65
N GLY A 282 14.61 15.49 4.31
CA GLY A 282 15.74 15.18 3.42
C GLY A 282 15.87 13.74 3.00
N VAL A 283 15.07 12.82 3.53
CA VAL A 283 15.01 11.42 3.07
C VAL A 283 14.57 11.37 1.61
N LYS A 284 15.15 10.45 0.85
CA LYS A 284 14.72 10.13 -0.51
C LYS A 284 14.19 8.72 -0.54
N MET A 285 13.04 8.55 -1.20
CA MET A 285 12.52 7.25 -1.58
C MET A 285 12.70 7.08 -3.08
N THR A 286 13.45 6.07 -3.50
CA THR A 286 13.49 5.64 -4.91
C THR A 286 12.45 4.57 -5.15
N TYR A 287 11.84 4.62 -6.32
CA TYR A 287 10.96 3.56 -6.81
C TYR A 287 11.37 3.13 -8.22
N GLU A 288 11.59 1.84 -8.39
CA GLU A 288 11.97 1.25 -9.67
C GLU A 288 10.95 0.16 -10.06
N SER A 289 10.49 0.19 -11.30
CA SER A 289 9.61 -0.85 -11.81
C SER A 289 9.91 -1.19 -13.25
N MET A 290 9.96 -2.49 -13.54
CA MET A 290 10.16 -3.05 -14.87
C MET A 290 9.36 -4.34 -15.00
N ILE A 291 8.73 -4.55 -16.17
CA ILE A 291 7.97 -5.77 -16.43
C ILE A 291 8.60 -6.69 -17.48
N ALA A 292 9.89 -6.47 -17.77
CA ALA A 292 10.68 -7.29 -18.69
C ALA A 292 11.72 -8.19 -18.00
N ASN A 293 11.92 -8.04 -16.70
CA ASN A 293 12.85 -8.85 -15.91
C ASN A 293 12.36 -8.92 -14.45
N LYS A 294 12.36 -10.12 -13.85
CA LYS A 294 11.86 -10.35 -12.48
C LYS A 294 12.95 -10.58 -11.44
N PHE A 295 14.22 -10.34 -11.76
CA PHE A 295 15.36 -10.76 -10.94
C PHE A 295 15.24 -10.30 -9.48
N TYR A 296 14.92 -9.03 -9.23
CA TYR A 296 14.79 -8.50 -7.88
C TYR A 296 13.45 -8.81 -7.19
N GLY A 297 12.39 -9.16 -7.97
CA GLY A 297 11.05 -9.33 -7.41
C GLY A 297 10.46 -8.01 -6.95
N LEU A 298 9.93 -7.97 -5.72
CA LEU A 298 9.40 -6.74 -5.12
C LEU A 298 9.88 -6.61 -3.67
N GLU A 299 10.15 -5.39 -3.22
CA GLU A 299 10.53 -5.08 -1.84
C GLU A 299 10.43 -3.58 -1.56
N GLU A 300 10.43 -3.24 -0.27
CA GLU A 300 10.76 -1.93 0.29
C GLU A 300 11.95 -2.09 1.25
N GLU A 301 13.12 -1.65 0.84
CA GLU A 301 14.31 -1.60 1.69
C GLU A 301 14.31 -0.29 2.47
N ILE A 302 13.88 -0.33 3.74
CA ILE A 302 13.79 0.83 4.61
C ILE A 302 15.06 0.89 5.46
N MET A 303 15.95 1.82 5.15
CA MET A 303 17.28 1.94 5.72
C MET A 303 17.33 3.07 6.75
N GLY A 304 17.78 2.74 7.96
CA GLY A 304 17.98 3.68 9.04
C GLY A 304 19.40 3.60 9.61
N SER A 305 19.71 4.48 10.56
CA SER A 305 21.04 4.60 11.17
C SER A 305 21.46 3.36 11.99
N LYS A 306 20.52 2.49 12.37
CA LYS A 306 20.77 1.30 13.20
C LYS A 306 20.46 -0.02 12.50
N GLY A 307 19.91 0.04 11.28
CA GLY A 307 19.58 -1.17 10.55
C GLY A 307 18.69 -0.95 9.34
N THR A 308 18.36 -2.04 8.67
CA THR A 308 17.51 -2.07 7.47
C THR A 308 16.35 -3.04 7.67
N MET A 309 15.15 -2.67 7.20
CA MET A 309 13.95 -3.50 7.19
C MET A 309 13.56 -3.85 5.77
N GLU A 310 13.24 -5.11 5.50
CA GLU A 310 12.65 -5.64 4.28
C GLU A 310 11.28 -6.25 4.61
N PRO A 311 10.20 -5.46 4.63
CA PRO A 311 8.87 -5.93 5.06
C PRO A 311 8.31 -7.07 4.22
N GLU A 312 8.47 -7.03 2.89
CA GLU A 312 7.95 -8.09 2.02
C GLU A 312 8.63 -9.43 2.27
N LYS A 313 9.94 -9.44 2.45
CA LYS A 313 10.70 -10.64 2.83
C LYS A 313 10.53 -11.01 4.30
N GLY A 314 9.92 -10.13 5.12
CA GLY A 314 9.74 -10.35 6.55
C GLY A 314 11.06 -10.38 7.32
N LYS A 315 12.02 -9.52 6.97
CA LYS A 315 13.37 -9.51 7.55
C LYS A 315 13.82 -8.11 7.97
N TYR A 316 14.69 -8.08 8.96
CA TYR A 316 15.45 -6.90 9.33
C TYR A 316 16.92 -7.24 9.60
N TYR A 317 17.79 -6.25 9.45
CA TYR A 317 19.23 -6.35 9.58
C TYR A 317 19.72 -5.25 10.49
N PHE A 318 20.66 -5.54 11.37
CA PHE A 318 21.29 -4.50 12.17
C PHE A 318 22.50 -3.93 11.44
N GLU A 319 22.71 -2.63 11.60
CA GLU A 319 23.97 -1.99 11.27
C GLU A 319 24.92 -2.20 12.43
N ASP A 320 26.00 -2.96 12.22
CA ASP A 320 26.90 -3.39 13.32
C ASP A 320 27.98 -2.37 13.62
N VAL A 321 28.23 -1.43 12.72
CA VAL A 321 29.24 -0.39 12.88
C VAL A 321 28.55 0.93 13.14
N GLU A 322 28.63 1.43 14.39
CA GLU A 322 28.32 2.84 14.61
C GLU A 322 29.23 3.66 13.70
N PRO A 323 28.68 4.63 12.92
CA PRO A 323 29.52 5.51 12.15
C PRO A 323 30.55 6.15 13.08
N ALA A 324 31.82 6.03 12.71
CA ALA A 324 32.91 6.58 13.51
C ALA A 324 32.54 8.01 13.93
N PRO A 325 32.67 8.39 15.18
CA PRO A 325 32.23 9.69 15.68
C PRO A 325 33.08 10.84 15.10
N GLY A 326 33.28 10.82 13.81
CA GLY A 326 33.79 11.88 12.99
C GLY A 326 35.04 12.57 13.60
N ILE A 327 34.94 13.85 13.73
CA ILE A 327 36.04 14.72 14.21
C ILE A 327 36.46 14.42 15.66
N MET A 328 35.54 13.90 16.50
CA MET A 328 35.84 13.59 17.90
C MET A 328 36.76 12.39 18.04
N GLN A 329 36.60 11.38 17.21
CA GLN A 329 37.54 10.23 17.19
C GLN A 329 38.88 10.64 16.65
N LEU A 330 38.93 11.50 15.62
CA LEU A 330 40.16 12.05 15.09
C LEU A 330 40.89 12.90 16.15
N ILE A 331 40.20 13.77 16.87
CA ILE A 331 40.75 14.56 17.96
C ILE A 331 41.31 13.64 19.06
N ASN A 332 40.58 12.62 19.48
CA ASN A 332 41.05 11.67 20.49
C ASN A 332 42.29 10.91 20.01
N GLN A 333 42.37 10.52 18.76
CA GLN A 333 43.54 9.88 18.17
C GLN A 333 44.74 10.85 18.12
N ILE A 334 44.51 12.11 17.79
CA ILE A 334 45.55 13.16 17.80
C ILE A 334 46.05 13.38 19.22
N GLU A 335 45.18 13.55 20.19
CA GLU A 335 45.51 13.80 21.59
C GLU A 335 46.30 12.64 22.22
N HIS A 336 45.96 11.39 21.87
CA HIS A 336 46.61 10.21 22.42
C HIS A 336 47.78 9.66 21.58
N LYS A 337 48.13 10.38 20.47
CA LYS A 337 49.22 9.97 19.54
C LYS A 337 49.09 8.53 19.01
N ILE A 338 47.87 8.05 18.80
CA ILE A 338 47.61 6.70 18.35
C ILE A 338 47.53 6.64 16.82
N PHE A 339 48.59 7.14 16.14
CA PHE A 339 48.61 7.15 14.66
C PHE A 339 49.06 5.82 14.03
N ASP A 340 49.78 4.98 14.76
CA ASP A 340 50.41 3.77 14.20
C ASP A 340 49.46 2.57 14.05
N ASN A 341 48.24 2.62 14.62
CA ASN A 341 47.28 1.55 14.56
C ASN A 341 45.86 2.04 14.22
N VAL A 342 45.72 3.07 13.41
CA VAL A 342 44.45 3.44 12.87
C VAL A 342 44.06 2.40 11.82
N SER A 343 43.44 1.34 12.27
CA SER A 343 42.56 0.57 11.40
C SER A 343 41.44 1.53 10.99
N PHE A 344 41.61 2.19 9.84
CA PHE A 344 40.44 2.72 9.16
C PHE A 344 39.45 1.57 9.12
N ALA A 345 38.24 1.83 9.58
CA ALA A 345 37.15 0.87 9.52
C ALA A 345 37.30 0.03 8.25
N GLY A 346 37.19 -1.27 8.38
CA GLY A 346 37.33 -2.17 7.24
C GLY A 346 36.47 -1.67 6.08
N PRO A 347 36.66 -2.15 4.86
CA PRO A 347 36.09 -1.51 3.69
C PRO A 347 34.59 -1.23 3.93
N SER A 348 34.27 0.05 4.14
CA SER A 348 32.92 0.54 4.43
C SER A 348 31.91 0.25 3.28
N TRP A 349 32.39 -0.36 2.20
CA TRP A 349 31.62 -0.77 1.04
C TRP A 349 31.35 -2.27 0.94
N VAL A 350 31.81 -3.09 1.91
CA VAL A 350 31.43 -4.52 1.91
C VAL A 350 29.96 -4.60 2.30
N PRO A 351 29.05 -4.87 1.34
CA PRO A 351 27.64 -4.89 1.66
C PRO A 351 27.38 -6.05 2.62
N GLU A 352 26.76 -5.77 3.74
CA GLU A 352 26.10 -6.77 4.57
C GLU A 352 24.82 -7.25 3.86
N THR A 353 24.96 -7.68 2.62
CA THR A 353 23.84 -8.19 1.83
C THR A 353 23.36 -9.53 2.39
N ALA A 354 22.17 -9.93 2.00
CA ALA A 354 21.56 -11.22 2.38
C ALA A 354 22.44 -12.45 2.10
N SER A 355 23.52 -12.32 1.30
CA SER A 355 24.54 -13.36 1.08
C SER A 355 25.50 -13.50 2.26
N VAL A 356 25.74 -12.44 3.01
CA VAL A 356 26.65 -12.38 4.17
C VAL A 356 25.84 -12.39 5.47
N ASN A 357 24.77 -11.60 5.54
CA ASN A 357 23.88 -11.52 6.68
C ASN A 357 22.50 -12.11 6.32
N LYS A 358 22.09 -13.17 7.03
CA LYS A 358 20.80 -13.85 6.77
C LYS A 358 19.60 -13.03 7.23
N GLY A 359 19.82 -11.93 7.94
CA GLY A 359 18.78 -11.13 8.56
C GLY A 359 18.03 -11.85 9.69
N HIS A 360 17.26 -11.09 10.43
CA HIS A 360 16.38 -11.59 11.49
C HIS A 360 14.93 -11.58 11.01
N PRO A 361 14.11 -12.58 11.37
CA PRO A 361 12.70 -12.58 11.00
C PRO A 361 11.94 -11.49 11.76
N ILE A 362 10.99 -10.82 11.09
CA ILE A 362 10.11 -9.81 11.68
C ILE A 362 9.18 -10.43 12.73
N SER A 363 8.65 -11.62 12.47
CA SER A 363 7.86 -12.39 13.44
C SER A 363 8.75 -13.45 14.07
N GLY A 364 8.88 -13.46 15.38
CA GLY A 364 9.57 -14.51 16.14
C GLY A 364 8.93 -15.90 16.05
N GLN A 365 7.87 -16.06 15.28
CA GLN A 365 7.23 -17.34 14.94
C GLN A 365 7.39 -17.56 13.43
N SER A 366 8.11 -18.59 13.09
CA SER A 366 8.17 -19.14 11.72
C SER A 366 6.88 -19.89 11.33
N SER A 367 5.73 -19.43 11.78
CA SER A 367 4.45 -19.92 11.30
C SER A 367 4.07 -19.19 10.01
N VAL A 368 4.93 -19.24 9.03
CA VAL A 368 4.56 -18.90 7.67
C VAL A 368 3.95 -20.13 7.02
N GLY A 369 2.83 -20.55 7.52
CA GLY A 369 1.84 -21.19 6.69
C GLY A 369 1.06 -20.06 6.03
N ALA A 370 1.25 -19.87 4.71
CA ALA A 370 0.40 -19.09 3.82
C ALA A 370 -0.31 -17.88 4.49
N ALA A 371 0.42 -16.98 5.11
CA ALA A 371 -0.10 -15.68 5.48
C ALA A 371 -0.50 -14.99 4.16
N GLY A 372 -1.77 -14.62 4.03
CA GLY A 372 -2.26 -13.89 2.88
C GLY A 372 -1.54 -12.55 2.74
N ASP A 373 -1.83 -11.84 1.66
CA ASP A 373 -1.31 -10.51 1.38
C ASP A 373 -2.08 -9.37 2.09
N GLY A 374 -2.85 -9.68 3.14
CA GLY A 374 -3.75 -8.74 3.84
C GLY A 374 -5.09 -8.49 3.14
N SER A 375 -5.34 -9.12 1.98
CA SER A 375 -6.58 -8.89 1.21
C SER A 375 -7.82 -9.42 1.92
N ILE A 376 -7.74 -10.56 2.60
CA ILE A 376 -8.88 -11.14 3.34
C ILE A 376 -9.18 -10.28 4.56
N GLU A 377 -8.16 -9.86 5.27
CA GLU A 377 -8.26 -9.01 6.46
C GLU A 377 -8.89 -7.66 6.09
N LEU A 378 -8.45 -7.04 5.00
CA LEU A 378 -9.01 -5.78 4.50
C LEU A 378 -10.49 -5.92 4.11
N VAL A 379 -10.86 -6.97 3.37
CA VAL A 379 -12.26 -7.20 2.96
C VAL A 379 -13.13 -7.56 4.16
N THR A 380 -12.58 -8.29 5.14
CA THR A 380 -13.26 -8.58 6.40
C THR A 380 -13.56 -7.29 7.15
N ALA A 381 -12.56 -6.41 7.34
CA ALA A 381 -12.72 -5.12 7.99
C ALA A 381 -13.74 -4.21 7.26
N PHE A 382 -13.75 -4.24 5.92
CA PHE A 382 -14.79 -3.54 5.15
C PHE A 382 -16.19 -4.04 5.46
N CYS A 383 -16.40 -5.36 5.48
CA CYS A 383 -17.71 -5.92 5.80
C CYS A 383 -18.17 -5.55 7.22
N GLU A 384 -17.27 -5.61 8.19
CA GLU A 384 -17.52 -5.21 9.58
C GLU A 384 -17.87 -3.72 9.70
N ALA A 385 -17.10 -2.87 9.02
CA ALA A 385 -17.35 -1.44 8.97
C ALA A 385 -18.68 -1.11 8.29
N ALA A 386 -19.05 -1.83 7.23
CA ALA A 386 -20.33 -1.65 6.54
C ALA A 386 -21.53 -2.09 7.39
N ILE A 387 -21.38 -3.09 8.28
CA ILE A 387 -22.42 -3.49 9.25
C ILE A 387 -22.56 -2.44 10.35
N THR A 388 -21.44 -1.98 10.91
CA THR A 388 -21.44 -1.07 12.06
C THR A 388 -21.62 0.41 11.69
N GLY A 389 -21.44 0.75 10.40
CA GLY A 389 -21.46 2.14 9.91
C GLY A 389 -20.24 2.96 10.35
N LYS A 390 -19.20 2.33 10.89
CA LYS A 390 -17.99 3.00 11.40
C LYS A 390 -16.86 2.94 10.37
N PRO A 391 -16.42 4.09 9.78
CA PRO A 391 -15.31 4.10 8.84
C PRO A 391 -13.99 3.78 9.56
N ALA A 392 -13.05 3.18 8.86
CA ALA A 392 -11.68 3.03 9.32
C ALA A 392 -10.95 4.38 9.21
N PRO A 393 -10.49 4.98 10.31
CA PRO A 393 -9.81 6.27 10.27
C PRO A 393 -8.54 6.22 9.41
N ASN A 394 -8.27 7.27 8.65
CA ASN A 394 -7.09 7.46 7.79
C ASN A 394 -6.90 6.47 6.64
N LEU A 395 -7.72 5.43 6.51
CA LEU A 395 -7.55 4.43 5.46
C LEU A 395 -7.71 5.02 4.05
N VAL A 396 -8.71 5.88 3.88
CA VAL A 396 -8.97 6.55 2.60
C VAL A 396 -7.89 7.59 2.31
N GLU A 397 -7.45 8.31 3.32
CA GLU A 397 -6.38 9.31 3.23
C GLU A 397 -5.04 8.66 2.81
N GLU A 398 -4.69 7.50 3.36
CA GLU A 398 -3.52 6.71 2.95
C GLU A 398 -3.59 6.32 1.46
N ALA A 399 -4.74 5.83 1.03
CA ALA A 399 -4.96 5.44 -0.35
C ALA A 399 -5.00 6.65 -1.31
N TYR A 400 -5.57 7.76 -0.86
CA TYR A 400 -5.59 9.02 -1.58
C TYR A 400 -4.18 9.50 -1.88
N TYR A 401 -3.36 9.65 -0.85
CA TYR A 401 -2.00 10.16 -1.04
C TYR A 401 -1.13 9.21 -1.86
N SER A 402 -1.25 7.91 -1.67
CA SER A 402 -0.50 6.95 -2.50
C SER A 402 -0.91 7.00 -3.98
N SER A 403 -2.20 7.23 -4.26
CA SER A 403 -2.70 7.39 -5.64
C SER A 403 -2.24 8.71 -6.26
N VAL A 404 -2.41 9.84 -5.55
CA VAL A 404 -1.96 11.16 -6.01
C VAL A 404 -0.45 11.18 -6.25
N LEU A 405 0.35 10.63 -5.34
CA LEU A 405 1.80 10.57 -5.51
C LEU A 405 2.23 9.74 -6.72
N GLY A 406 1.56 8.61 -6.98
CA GLY A 406 1.78 7.84 -8.20
C GLY A 406 1.50 8.67 -9.46
N LEU A 407 0.37 9.39 -9.48
CA LEU A 407 -0.01 10.25 -10.61
C LEU A 407 0.94 11.44 -10.82
N LEU A 408 1.40 12.09 -9.73
CA LEU A 408 2.43 13.13 -9.81
C LEU A 408 3.77 12.56 -10.30
N GLY A 409 4.08 11.30 -9.96
CA GLY A 409 5.22 10.58 -10.49
C GLY A 409 5.13 10.38 -12.00
N LEU A 410 3.95 10.00 -12.52
CA LEU A 410 3.71 9.91 -13.95
C LEU A 410 3.85 11.27 -14.64
N GLN A 411 3.28 12.32 -14.05
CA GLN A 411 3.42 13.68 -14.55
C GLN A 411 4.89 14.12 -14.63
N ALA A 412 5.70 13.77 -13.63
CA ALA A 412 7.13 14.07 -13.64
C ALA A 412 7.88 13.38 -14.79
N ILE A 413 7.50 12.13 -15.10
CA ILE A 413 8.03 11.40 -16.25
C ILE A 413 7.60 12.05 -17.57
N ASP A 414 6.29 12.27 -17.75
CA ASP A 414 5.72 12.76 -19.01
C ASP A 414 6.19 14.20 -19.34
N GLU A 415 6.36 15.05 -18.32
CA GLU A 415 6.82 16.43 -18.47
C GLU A 415 8.36 16.59 -18.41
N GLY A 416 9.09 15.57 -18.01
CA GLY A 416 10.56 15.60 -17.88
C GLY A 416 11.09 16.63 -16.89
N ARG A 417 10.35 16.92 -15.82
CA ARG A 417 10.70 17.91 -14.79
C ARG A 417 10.34 17.44 -13.38
N VAL A 418 10.91 18.12 -12.39
CA VAL A 418 10.51 17.93 -11.00
C VAL A 418 9.10 18.49 -10.79
N ILE A 419 8.20 17.68 -10.20
CA ILE A 419 6.87 18.10 -9.77
C ILE A 419 6.89 18.31 -8.25
N THR A 420 6.52 19.50 -7.80
CA THR A 420 6.25 19.80 -6.38
C THR A 420 4.80 19.39 -6.10
N PHE A 421 4.55 18.84 -4.91
CA PHE A 421 3.21 18.44 -4.49
C PHE A 421 2.30 19.68 -4.46
N PRO A 422 1.23 19.74 -5.29
CA PRO A 422 0.36 20.91 -5.38
C PRO A 422 -0.50 21.06 -4.11
N ASP A 423 -0.64 22.31 -3.63
CA ASP A 423 -1.44 22.59 -2.41
C ASP A 423 -2.93 22.24 -2.57
N GLU A 424 -3.46 22.32 -3.78
CA GLU A 424 -4.84 22.00 -4.12
C GLU A 424 -5.21 20.52 -3.86
N TYR A 425 -4.23 19.62 -3.85
CA TYR A 425 -4.43 18.20 -3.54
C TYR A 425 -4.08 17.84 -2.10
N LYS A 426 -3.85 18.82 -1.23
CA LYS A 426 -3.66 18.57 0.20
C LYS A 426 -5.01 18.42 0.89
N ILE A 427 -5.28 17.25 1.41
CA ILE A 427 -6.46 16.96 2.24
C ILE A 427 -6.05 16.94 3.72
N PRO A 428 -7.00 17.16 4.66
CA PRO A 428 -6.74 16.94 6.07
C PRO A 428 -6.29 15.50 6.30
N TYR A 429 -5.08 15.37 6.80
CA TYR A 429 -4.47 14.08 7.12
C TYR A 429 -4.14 14.10 8.60
N LEU A 430 -4.73 13.18 9.36
CA LEU A 430 -4.40 13.08 10.77
C LEU A 430 -2.93 12.70 10.86
N ASN A 431 -2.11 13.65 11.32
CA ASN A 431 -0.70 13.40 11.54
C ASN A 431 -0.56 12.07 12.29
N PHE A 432 0.42 11.29 11.87
CA PHE A 432 0.92 10.19 12.65
C PHE A 432 1.55 10.75 13.93
N ALA A 433 0.72 11.17 14.88
CA ALA A 433 1.16 11.70 16.17
C ALA A 433 1.36 10.55 17.16
#